data_069515a045d1de4cd8a18e86f00bce7d
#
_entry.id   069515a045d1de4cd8a18e86f00bce7d
#
_cell.length_a   1.000
_cell.length_b   1.000
_cell.length_c   1.000
_cell.angle_alpha   90.00
_cell.angle_beta   90.00
_cell.angle_gamma   90.00
#
_symmetry.space_group_name_H-M   'P 1'
#
loop_
_entity.id
_entity.type
_entity.pdbx_description
1 polymer ?
#
loop_
_entity_poly.entity_id
_entity_poly.type
_entity_poly.pdbx_seq_one_letter_code
_entity_poly.pdbx_strand_id
1 'polypeptide(L)'
;MKLSLKIRFMLVLLLFITGASAAVPEPSGSDADSLEVSLLTCAPGHEVYRLYGHTALRVRNVARPTSDYTYNFGWFSFDTPNFVMRFVLGRTDYSMAKESTALFVQSYLQDDAQVTAQVLALTPEEAHDVAQALNAIVEQHDPEVREYVVPGLNGEQDRLTLEMPHWTYRYNFLYDNCTTRALAAVQSALAKHGERLVFPDLKNDGALLTQRRMIHEFTAQSPWYEFGQDLLLGPEVDREFPRKDLPKMNFLPIYAKQMWQAAKVQSADGKLRSLVVVDSPLIPFSSSTAARRPPLTPGVVFWGLFVLAALLTLGEQRSLERTQVTRSAWRIWIGTFDTLFFLSTGLVGVVLTLLVGWSEHPAVGTNWLLGLFCPLWLLYIICYFIALRRSTRDYAAWALIVGAAIYFVAWAAGLQWFSPATLPLALILLLRGVFIFRRSVVDSRPSCSETPVQ
;
A
#
# COMPACT_ATOMS: atom_id res chain seq x y z
N MET A 1 -22.74 -5.37 -32.42
CA MET A 1 -21.77 -5.97 -33.32
C MET A 1 -20.38 -5.70 -32.72
N LYS A 2 -19.78 -6.71 -32.07
CA LYS A 2 -18.46 -6.56 -31.41
C LYS A 2 -17.39 -6.60 -32.47
N LEU A 3 -16.73 -5.46 -32.71
CA LEU A 3 -15.58 -5.39 -33.59
C LEU A 3 -14.48 -6.31 -33.03
N SER A 4 -13.90 -7.16 -33.88
CA SER A 4 -12.91 -8.15 -33.45
C SER A 4 -11.68 -7.44 -32.86
N LEU A 5 -11.09 -8.04 -31.84
CA LEU A 5 -9.92 -7.54 -31.11
C LEU A 5 -8.77 -7.15 -32.08
N LYS A 6 -8.64 -7.86 -33.18
CA LYS A 6 -7.64 -7.59 -34.25
C LYS A 6 -7.86 -6.23 -34.95
N ILE A 7 -9.11 -5.80 -35.13
CA ILE A 7 -9.44 -4.52 -35.79
C ILE A 7 -9.19 -3.35 -34.81
N ARG A 8 -9.44 -3.54 -33.52
CA ARG A 8 -9.07 -2.54 -32.50
C ARG A 8 -7.56 -2.34 -32.39
N PHE A 9 -6.81 -3.43 -32.50
CA PHE A 9 -5.34 -3.40 -32.52
C PHE A 9 -4.78 -2.63 -33.71
N MET A 10 -5.37 -2.82 -34.88
CA MET A 10 -4.97 -2.14 -36.12
C MET A 10 -5.33 -0.65 -36.13
N LEU A 11 -6.47 -0.26 -35.52
CA LEU A 11 -6.89 1.15 -35.38
C LEU A 11 -6.05 1.92 -34.39
N VAL A 12 -5.66 1.31 -33.26
CA VAL A 12 -4.75 1.92 -32.28
C VAL A 12 -3.36 2.11 -32.87
N LEU A 13 -2.89 1.16 -33.67
CA LEU A 13 -1.60 1.26 -34.35
C LEU A 13 -1.58 2.37 -35.43
N LEU A 14 -2.70 2.58 -36.14
CA LEU A 14 -2.86 3.67 -37.12
C LEU A 14 -2.90 5.06 -36.48
N LEU A 15 -3.40 5.20 -35.24
CA LEU A 15 -3.40 6.46 -34.49
C LEU A 15 -1.98 6.87 -34.06
N PHE A 16 -1.05 5.93 -33.89
CA PHE A 16 0.36 6.23 -33.64
C PHE A 16 1.11 6.83 -34.84
N ILE A 17 0.57 6.68 -36.03
CA ILE A 17 1.21 7.18 -37.28
C ILE A 17 0.78 8.61 -37.63
N THR A 18 -0.33 9.12 -37.04
CA THR A 18 -0.87 10.46 -37.38
C THR A 18 -0.75 11.47 -36.23
N GLY A 19 -0.10 11.11 -35.10
CA GLY A 19 0.25 12.06 -34.06
C GLY A 19 1.21 13.10 -34.59
N ALA A 20 0.76 14.37 -34.72
CA ALA A 20 1.55 15.48 -35.17
C ALA A 20 2.91 15.50 -34.46
N SER A 21 3.95 15.21 -35.22
CA SER A 21 5.33 15.39 -34.84
C SER A 21 5.53 16.88 -34.61
N ALA A 22 5.50 17.34 -33.36
CA ALA A 22 6.18 18.56 -33.03
C ALA A 22 7.63 18.32 -33.40
N ALA A 23 8.14 19.04 -34.40
CA ALA A 23 9.50 18.91 -34.88
C ALA A 23 10.45 19.13 -33.70
N VAL A 24 10.95 18.04 -33.15
CA VAL A 24 12.15 18.07 -32.33
C VAL A 24 13.26 18.49 -33.26
N PRO A 25 14.09 19.51 -32.91
CA PRO A 25 15.22 19.87 -33.75
C PRO A 25 16.05 18.62 -34.02
N GLU A 26 16.28 18.30 -35.31
CA GLU A 26 17.20 17.23 -35.66
C GLU A 26 18.56 17.54 -35.07
N PRO A 27 19.17 16.61 -34.33
CA PRO A 27 20.52 16.80 -33.84
C PRO A 27 21.46 16.83 -35.04
N SER A 28 22.05 17.99 -35.31
CA SER A 28 23.12 18.16 -36.32
C SER A 28 24.43 17.61 -35.75
N GLY A 29 24.67 16.31 -35.99
CA GLY A 29 25.93 15.66 -35.62
C GLY A 29 25.78 14.15 -35.71
N SER A 30 26.81 13.48 -36.16
CA SER A 30 26.90 12.03 -36.37
C SER A 30 26.90 11.23 -35.05
N ASP A 31 25.89 11.42 -34.19
CA ASP A 31 25.79 10.73 -32.90
C ASP A 31 25.03 9.40 -33.06
N ALA A 32 25.76 8.41 -33.55
CA ALA A 32 25.26 7.03 -33.70
C ALA A 32 24.88 6.39 -32.34
N ASP A 33 25.12 7.04 -31.19
CA ASP A 33 24.93 6.51 -29.84
C ASP A 33 24.23 7.48 -28.86
N SER A 34 23.34 8.35 -29.34
CA SER A 34 22.60 9.22 -28.43
C SER A 34 21.56 8.42 -27.63
N LEU A 35 21.79 8.32 -26.33
CA LEU A 35 20.85 7.70 -25.39
C LEU A 35 19.88 8.75 -24.82
N GLU A 36 18.61 8.39 -24.77
CA GLU A 36 17.57 9.14 -24.09
C GLU A 36 17.09 8.34 -22.88
N VAL A 37 17.08 8.98 -21.72
CA VAL A 37 16.57 8.40 -20.47
C VAL A 37 15.24 9.06 -20.14
N SER A 38 14.23 8.25 -19.84
CA SER A 38 12.92 8.75 -19.42
C SER A 38 12.48 8.08 -18.13
N LEU A 39 11.83 8.86 -17.25
CA LEU A 39 11.08 8.34 -16.13
C LEU A 39 9.69 7.93 -16.63
N LEU A 40 9.35 6.65 -16.47
CA LEU A 40 8.01 6.15 -16.73
C LEU A 40 7.20 6.15 -15.43
N THR A 41 5.99 6.73 -15.50
CA THR A 41 5.04 6.70 -14.39
C THR A 41 3.76 6.01 -14.85
N CYS A 42 3.46 4.88 -14.24
CA CYS A 42 2.27 4.10 -14.51
C CYS A 42 1.17 4.50 -13.53
N ALA A 43 -0.01 4.72 -14.06
CA ALA A 43 -1.17 5.06 -13.24
C ALA A 43 -1.56 3.91 -12.29
N PRO A 44 -2.23 4.22 -11.18
CA PRO A 44 -2.84 3.22 -10.31
C PRO A 44 -3.74 2.25 -11.08
N GLY A 45 -3.64 0.96 -10.74
CA GLY A 45 -4.48 -0.10 -11.29
C GLY A 45 -5.50 -0.62 -10.27
N HIS A 46 -6.24 -1.65 -10.65
CA HIS A 46 -7.26 -2.27 -9.78
C HIS A 46 -6.71 -3.36 -8.87
N GLU A 47 -5.60 -3.96 -9.25
CA GLU A 47 -4.92 -4.99 -8.45
C GLU A 47 -4.26 -4.38 -7.22
N VAL A 48 -4.30 -5.10 -6.09
CA VAL A 48 -3.79 -4.61 -4.79
C VAL A 48 -2.36 -4.09 -4.88
N TYR A 49 -1.48 -4.81 -5.58
CA TYR A 49 -0.08 -4.43 -5.76
C TYR A 49 0.14 -3.28 -6.77
N ARG A 50 -0.91 -2.91 -7.53
CA ARG A 50 -0.90 -1.79 -8.50
C ARG A 50 -1.65 -0.55 -8.01
N LEU A 51 -2.27 -0.59 -6.84
CA LEU A 51 -3.07 0.53 -6.33
C LEU A 51 -2.31 1.85 -6.23
N TYR A 52 -1.00 1.79 -6.08
CA TYR A 52 -0.14 2.97 -5.96
C TYR A 52 0.52 3.39 -7.27
N GLY A 53 0.27 2.68 -8.35
CA GLY A 53 1.00 2.85 -9.59
C GLY A 53 2.39 2.24 -9.55
N HIS A 54 3.22 2.60 -10.53
CA HIS A 54 4.59 2.10 -10.65
C HIS A 54 5.50 3.14 -11.27
N THR A 55 6.80 3.02 -10.99
CA THR A 55 7.85 3.85 -11.60
C THR A 55 8.90 2.95 -12.23
N ALA A 56 9.30 3.25 -13.47
CA ALA A 56 10.38 2.59 -14.16
C ALA A 56 11.29 3.62 -14.87
N LEU A 57 12.49 3.21 -15.25
CA LEU A 57 13.37 3.98 -16.11
C LEU A 57 13.39 3.36 -17.50
N ARG A 58 13.19 4.18 -18.53
CA ARG A 58 13.36 3.79 -19.93
C ARG A 58 14.68 4.36 -20.43
N VAL A 59 15.45 3.53 -21.10
CA VAL A 59 16.65 3.93 -21.83
C VAL A 59 16.46 3.50 -23.29
N ARG A 60 16.45 4.46 -24.18
CA ARG A 60 16.38 4.18 -25.63
C ARG A 60 17.55 4.80 -26.36
N ASN A 61 18.01 4.12 -27.41
CA ASN A 61 18.93 4.71 -28.36
C ASN A 61 18.11 5.36 -29.49
N VAL A 62 18.25 6.69 -29.63
CA VAL A 62 17.46 7.45 -30.63
C VAL A 62 17.84 7.08 -32.04
N ALA A 63 19.12 6.73 -32.28
CA ALA A 63 19.62 6.30 -33.59
C ALA A 63 19.30 4.84 -33.89
N ARG A 64 19.02 4.01 -32.87
CA ARG A 64 18.71 2.57 -33.02
C ARG A 64 17.39 2.24 -32.35
N PRO A 65 16.22 2.40 -32.98
CA PRO A 65 14.90 2.23 -32.38
C PRO A 65 14.65 0.83 -31.79
N THR A 66 15.39 -0.19 -32.20
CA THR A 66 15.34 -1.54 -31.62
C THR A 66 16.01 -1.64 -30.25
N SER A 67 16.84 -0.68 -29.88
CA SER A 67 17.48 -0.59 -28.57
C SER A 67 16.66 0.33 -27.65
N ASP A 68 15.56 -0.18 -27.13
CA ASP A 68 14.59 0.53 -26.31
C ASP A 68 14.14 -0.37 -25.16
N TYR A 69 14.68 -0.14 -23.96
CA TYR A 69 14.52 -0.99 -22.79
C TYR A 69 13.97 -0.23 -21.60
N THR A 70 13.13 -0.91 -20.83
CA THR A 70 12.57 -0.45 -19.57
C THR A 70 13.18 -1.24 -18.42
N TYR A 71 13.64 -0.53 -17.38
CA TYR A 71 14.23 -1.09 -16.17
C TYR A 71 13.25 -0.92 -15.03
N ASN A 72 12.76 -2.04 -14.49
CA ASN A 72 11.73 -2.13 -13.49
C ASN A 72 12.30 -2.58 -12.14
N PHE A 73 12.50 -1.67 -11.21
CA PHE A 73 12.76 -2.03 -9.81
C PHE A 73 11.46 -2.49 -9.13
N GLY A 74 11.56 -3.44 -8.22
CA GLY A 74 10.38 -3.96 -7.53
C GLY A 74 9.80 -5.22 -8.15
N TRP A 75 10.56 -5.91 -9.00
CA TRP A 75 10.19 -7.20 -9.55
C TRP A 75 10.24 -8.29 -8.46
N PHE A 76 9.19 -9.10 -8.33
CA PHE A 76 9.11 -10.17 -7.35
C PHE A 76 8.35 -11.37 -7.90
N SER A 77 8.50 -12.54 -7.24
CA SER A 77 7.76 -13.75 -7.58
C SER A 77 6.94 -14.22 -6.39
N PHE A 78 5.66 -14.52 -6.64
CA PHE A 78 4.79 -15.19 -5.66
C PHE A 78 5.22 -16.64 -5.37
N ASP A 79 6.03 -17.24 -6.25
CA ASP A 79 6.55 -18.62 -6.09
C ASP A 79 7.68 -18.72 -5.04
N THR A 80 8.13 -17.56 -4.52
CA THR A 80 9.11 -17.52 -3.45
C THR A 80 8.59 -18.30 -2.22
N PRO A 81 9.33 -19.26 -1.68
CA PRO A 81 8.89 -20.02 -0.52
C PRO A 81 8.46 -19.12 0.65
N ASN A 82 7.27 -19.40 1.21
CA ASN A 82 6.69 -18.64 2.31
C ASN A 82 6.50 -17.14 2.00
N PHE A 83 6.25 -16.77 0.75
CA PHE A 83 6.14 -15.38 0.30
C PHE A 83 5.25 -14.52 1.21
N VAL A 84 4.03 -14.99 1.53
CA VAL A 84 3.08 -14.24 2.38
C VAL A 84 3.67 -13.94 3.77
N MET A 85 4.31 -14.93 4.40
CA MET A 85 4.94 -14.73 5.71
C MET A 85 6.13 -13.77 5.62
N ARG A 86 6.95 -13.90 4.59
CA ARG A 86 8.08 -12.98 4.33
C ARG A 86 7.59 -11.57 4.07
N PHE A 87 6.51 -11.42 3.30
CA PHE A 87 5.89 -10.12 3.04
C PHE A 87 5.38 -9.46 4.33
N VAL A 88 4.62 -10.20 5.15
CA VAL A 88 4.11 -9.71 6.44
C VAL A 88 5.26 -9.28 7.37
N LEU A 89 6.37 -10.02 7.37
CA LEU A 89 7.52 -9.69 8.20
C LEU A 89 8.46 -8.64 7.59
N GLY A 90 8.17 -8.09 6.42
CA GLY A 90 9.05 -7.15 5.73
C GLY A 90 10.34 -7.77 5.21
N ARG A 91 10.35 -9.08 4.97
CA ARG A 91 11.53 -9.88 4.58
C ARG A 91 11.44 -10.36 3.13
N THR A 92 10.72 -9.62 2.29
CA THR A 92 10.67 -9.92 0.87
C THR A 92 11.84 -9.26 0.15
N ASP A 93 12.52 -10.05 -0.64
CA ASP A 93 13.58 -9.60 -1.51
C ASP A 93 12.99 -9.40 -2.91
N TYR A 94 13.22 -8.23 -3.48
CA TYR A 94 12.79 -7.83 -4.79
C TYR A 94 14.00 -7.66 -5.70
N SER A 95 13.78 -7.79 -7.00
CA SER A 95 14.82 -7.62 -8.02
C SER A 95 14.53 -6.42 -8.91
N MET A 96 15.35 -6.26 -9.92
CA MET A 96 15.10 -5.40 -11.07
C MET A 96 14.92 -6.29 -12.30
N ALA A 97 13.96 -5.97 -13.16
CA ALA A 97 13.86 -6.57 -14.48
C ALA A 97 14.23 -5.55 -15.55
N LYS A 98 14.91 -5.99 -16.60
CA LYS A 98 15.12 -5.24 -17.84
C LYS A 98 14.29 -5.89 -18.93
N GLU A 99 13.42 -5.14 -19.57
CA GLU A 99 12.55 -5.65 -20.62
C GLU A 99 12.49 -4.71 -21.81
N SER A 100 12.19 -5.25 -22.99
CA SER A 100 11.89 -4.42 -24.16
C SER A 100 10.71 -3.50 -23.84
N THR A 101 10.82 -2.19 -24.10
CA THR A 101 9.75 -1.23 -23.80
C THR A 101 8.42 -1.58 -24.46
N ALA A 102 8.45 -2.25 -25.62
CA ALA A 102 7.24 -2.76 -26.27
C ALA A 102 6.52 -3.81 -25.42
N LEU A 103 7.25 -4.72 -24.74
CA LEU A 103 6.68 -5.71 -23.82
C LEU A 103 6.05 -5.04 -22.60
N PHE A 104 6.77 -4.07 -22.01
CA PHE A 104 6.27 -3.25 -20.91
C PHE A 104 4.95 -2.54 -21.30
N VAL A 105 4.92 -1.84 -22.42
CA VAL A 105 3.73 -1.15 -22.93
C VAL A 105 2.57 -2.12 -23.15
N GLN A 106 2.84 -3.30 -23.72
CA GLN A 106 1.81 -4.31 -23.96
C GLN A 106 1.15 -4.78 -22.65
N SER A 107 1.93 -4.96 -21.57
CA SER A 107 1.39 -5.38 -20.28
C SER A 107 0.43 -4.33 -19.69
N TYR A 108 0.77 -3.04 -19.78
CA TYR A 108 -0.08 -1.95 -19.30
C TYR A 108 -1.30 -1.67 -20.19
N LEU A 109 -1.19 -1.90 -21.49
CA LEU A 109 -2.34 -1.82 -22.41
C LEU A 109 -3.39 -2.91 -22.11
N GLN A 110 -2.95 -4.12 -21.74
CA GLN A 110 -3.86 -5.20 -21.36
C GLN A 110 -4.68 -4.86 -20.11
N ASP A 111 -4.10 -4.07 -19.21
CA ASP A 111 -4.72 -3.63 -17.96
C ASP A 111 -5.45 -2.29 -18.06
N ASP A 112 -5.54 -1.71 -19.28
CA ASP A 112 -6.15 -0.39 -19.56
C ASP A 112 -5.54 0.73 -18.66
N ALA A 113 -4.24 0.64 -18.38
CA ALA A 113 -3.54 1.54 -17.49
C ALA A 113 -2.72 2.58 -18.26
N GLN A 114 -2.85 3.84 -17.87
CA GLN A 114 -2.06 4.94 -18.43
C GLN A 114 -0.59 4.83 -18.03
N VAL A 115 0.30 5.13 -18.99
CA VAL A 115 1.73 5.33 -18.74
C VAL A 115 2.16 6.67 -19.30
N THR A 116 2.83 7.48 -18.48
CA THR A 116 3.45 8.74 -18.92
C THR A 116 4.97 8.62 -18.92
N ALA A 117 5.62 9.27 -19.87
CA ALA A 117 7.07 9.33 -19.99
C ALA A 117 7.55 10.76 -19.81
N GLN A 118 8.44 10.99 -18.85
CA GLN A 118 9.15 12.24 -18.63
C GLN A 118 10.58 12.09 -19.13
N VAL A 119 10.90 12.70 -20.28
CA VAL A 119 12.24 12.69 -20.83
C VAL A 119 13.15 13.60 -20.01
N LEU A 120 14.29 13.06 -19.58
CA LEU A 120 15.22 13.75 -18.70
C LEU A 120 16.28 14.54 -19.52
N ALA A 121 16.58 15.76 -19.07
CA ALA A 121 17.60 16.62 -19.65
C ALA A 121 19.00 16.19 -19.19
N LEU A 122 19.42 14.99 -19.54
CA LEU A 122 20.76 14.48 -19.26
C LEU A 122 21.71 14.77 -20.44
N THR A 123 22.97 15.02 -20.14
CA THR A 123 24.01 15.04 -21.17
C THR A 123 24.24 13.61 -21.71
N PRO A 124 24.86 13.43 -22.87
CA PRO A 124 25.17 12.08 -23.39
C PRO A 124 25.95 11.22 -22.39
N GLU A 125 26.90 11.82 -21.67
CA GLU A 125 27.73 11.15 -20.66
C GLU A 125 26.90 10.74 -19.45
N GLU A 126 26.00 11.61 -18.94
CA GLU A 126 25.09 11.32 -17.84
C GLU A 126 24.11 10.21 -18.22
N ALA A 127 23.55 10.28 -19.44
CA ALA A 127 22.64 9.26 -19.94
C ALA A 127 23.36 7.90 -20.08
N HIS A 128 24.61 7.92 -20.55
CA HIS A 128 25.46 6.73 -20.62
C HIS A 128 25.71 6.15 -19.22
N ASP A 129 26.05 6.98 -18.24
CA ASP A 129 26.28 6.55 -16.86
C ASP A 129 25.05 5.92 -16.21
N VAL A 130 23.85 6.48 -16.47
CA VAL A 130 22.57 5.85 -16.02
C VAL A 130 22.42 4.48 -16.66
N ALA A 131 22.58 4.40 -18.01
CA ALA A 131 22.42 3.15 -18.74
C ALA A 131 23.45 2.10 -18.30
N GLN A 132 24.71 2.49 -18.11
CA GLN A 132 25.78 1.61 -17.64
C GLN A 132 25.47 1.07 -16.24
N ALA A 133 25.04 1.92 -15.30
CA ALA A 133 24.72 1.50 -13.95
C ALA A 133 23.55 0.50 -13.92
N LEU A 134 22.53 0.71 -14.74
CA LEU A 134 21.39 -0.18 -14.86
C LEU A 134 21.76 -1.52 -15.52
N ASN A 135 22.51 -1.49 -16.63
CA ASN A 135 23.00 -2.68 -17.30
C ASN A 135 23.95 -3.50 -16.43
N ALA A 136 24.82 -2.86 -15.66
CA ALA A 136 25.72 -3.53 -14.74
C ALA A 136 25.00 -4.41 -13.71
N ILE A 137 23.81 -4.01 -13.25
CA ILE A 137 22.99 -4.84 -12.37
C ILE A 137 22.54 -6.12 -13.08
N VAL A 138 22.19 -6.03 -14.37
CA VAL A 138 21.75 -7.18 -15.16
C VAL A 138 22.93 -8.09 -15.49
N GLU A 139 23.99 -7.55 -16.07
CA GLU A 139 25.13 -8.28 -16.61
C GLU A 139 25.97 -8.99 -15.53
N GLN A 140 26.10 -8.38 -14.33
CA GLN A 140 26.91 -8.93 -13.24
C GLN A 140 26.19 -10.02 -12.43
N HIS A 141 24.92 -10.27 -12.65
CA HIS A 141 24.11 -11.15 -11.82
C HIS A 141 23.39 -12.25 -12.57
N ASP A 142 23.96 -12.74 -13.67
CA ASP A 142 23.52 -13.91 -14.42
C ASP A 142 21.99 -13.96 -14.64
N PRO A 143 21.43 -13.12 -15.55
CA PRO A 143 20.00 -12.96 -15.66
C PRO A 143 19.31 -14.18 -16.28
N GLU A 144 18.14 -14.54 -15.73
CA GLU A 144 17.21 -15.39 -16.45
C GLU A 144 16.63 -14.57 -17.62
N VAL A 145 16.84 -15.05 -18.84
CA VAL A 145 16.36 -14.37 -20.06
C VAL A 145 15.17 -15.11 -20.63
N ARG A 146 14.06 -14.38 -20.82
CA ARG A 146 12.86 -14.86 -21.53
C ARG A 146 12.69 -14.09 -22.81
N GLU A 147 12.54 -14.81 -23.93
CA GLU A 147 12.28 -14.25 -25.26
C GLU A 147 10.81 -14.44 -25.65
N TYR A 148 10.22 -13.38 -26.19
CA TYR A 148 8.88 -13.38 -26.73
C TYR A 148 8.96 -13.02 -28.22
N VAL A 149 8.36 -13.86 -29.07
CA VAL A 149 8.30 -13.61 -30.52
C VAL A 149 6.93 -13.05 -30.83
N VAL A 150 6.88 -11.84 -31.36
CA VAL A 150 5.64 -11.15 -31.72
C VAL A 150 5.65 -10.77 -33.22
N PRO A 151 4.48 -10.69 -33.89
CA PRO A 151 4.43 -10.18 -35.25
C PRO A 151 4.87 -8.72 -35.29
N GLY A 152 5.94 -8.44 -36.04
CA GLY A 152 6.40 -7.08 -36.31
C GLY A 152 5.57 -6.34 -37.35
N LEU A 153 5.70 -5.03 -37.41
CA LEU A 153 4.93 -4.15 -38.31
C LEU A 153 5.20 -4.42 -39.78
N ASN A 154 6.39 -4.92 -40.09
CA ASN A 154 6.83 -5.16 -41.49
C ASN A 154 6.62 -6.61 -41.95
N GLY A 155 5.88 -7.44 -41.19
CA GLY A 155 5.69 -8.87 -41.46
C GLY A 155 6.89 -9.74 -41.01
N GLU A 156 7.92 -9.15 -40.44
CA GLU A 156 9.01 -9.84 -39.75
C GLU A 156 8.58 -10.18 -38.34
N GLN A 157 9.33 -11.06 -37.69
CA GLN A 157 9.11 -11.39 -36.26
C GLN A 157 10.02 -10.53 -35.38
N ASP A 158 9.43 -9.70 -34.56
CA ASP A 158 10.16 -8.96 -33.54
C ASP A 158 10.43 -9.85 -32.34
N ARG A 159 11.65 -9.78 -31.79
CA ARG A 159 12.03 -10.47 -30.57
C ARG A 159 12.04 -9.47 -29.43
N LEU A 160 11.16 -9.69 -28.46
CA LEU A 160 11.09 -8.90 -27.22
C LEU A 160 11.72 -9.72 -26.10
N THR A 161 12.53 -9.05 -25.27
CA THR A 161 13.26 -9.70 -24.17
C THR A 161 12.83 -9.22 -22.81
N LEU A 162 12.85 -10.13 -21.85
CA LEU A 162 12.74 -9.86 -20.41
C LEU A 162 13.93 -10.53 -19.73
N GLU A 163 14.78 -9.74 -19.10
CA GLU A 163 15.98 -10.17 -18.41
C GLU A 163 15.79 -9.93 -16.90
N MET A 164 15.89 -10.98 -16.10
CA MET A 164 15.69 -10.96 -14.65
C MET A 164 16.98 -11.38 -13.95
N PRO A 165 17.82 -10.45 -13.48
CA PRO A 165 19.06 -10.77 -12.79
C PRO A 165 18.80 -11.42 -11.43
N HIS A 166 19.69 -12.31 -10.99
CA HIS A 166 19.67 -12.90 -9.67
C HIS A 166 20.06 -11.93 -8.54
N TRP A 167 20.14 -10.65 -8.85
CA TRP A 167 20.33 -9.56 -7.91
C TRP A 167 19.07 -9.24 -7.16
N THR A 168 19.15 -9.06 -5.85
CA THR A 168 18.01 -8.73 -5.02
C THR A 168 18.33 -7.66 -4.00
N TYR A 169 17.28 -6.95 -3.57
CA TYR A 169 17.36 -5.99 -2.48
C TYR A 169 16.17 -6.14 -1.55
N ARG A 170 16.33 -5.74 -0.29
CA ARG A 170 15.24 -5.74 0.69
C ARG A 170 14.30 -4.59 0.38
N TYR A 171 13.11 -4.94 -0.11
CA TYR A 171 12.10 -3.96 -0.47
C TYR A 171 11.53 -3.27 0.77
N ASN A 172 11.42 -1.96 0.72
CA ASN A 172 10.76 -1.14 1.73
C ASN A 172 9.78 -0.19 1.06
N PHE A 173 8.50 -0.36 1.34
CA PHE A 173 7.43 0.41 0.71
C PHE A 173 7.63 1.93 0.80
N LEU A 174 8.13 2.45 1.93
CA LEU A 174 8.32 3.88 2.13
C LEU A 174 9.71 4.40 1.69
N TYR A 175 10.75 3.59 1.80
CA TYR A 175 12.12 4.10 1.75
C TYR A 175 13.00 3.46 0.69
N ASP A 176 12.67 2.26 0.21
CA ASP A 176 13.47 1.56 -0.81
C ASP A 176 12.57 0.76 -1.75
N ASN A 177 11.98 1.46 -2.72
CA ASN A 177 11.00 0.92 -3.68
C ASN A 177 11.35 1.29 -5.13
N CYS A 178 10.48 0.99 -6.07
CA CYS A 178 10.68 1.26 -7.49
C CYS A 178 10.98 2.75 -7.77
N THR A 179 10.30 3.64 -7.06
CA THR A 179 10.44 5.10 -7.27
C THR A 179 11.72 5.63 -6.68
N THR A 180 12.04 5.28 -5.44
CA THR A 180 13.26 5.74 -4.76
C THR A 180 14.51 5.21 -5.43
N ARG A 181 14.49 3.98 -5.96
CA ARG A 181 15.60 3.38 -6.70
C ARG A 181 15.83 4.03 -8.06
N ALA A 182 14.76 4.34 -8.79
CA ALA A 182 14.86 5.10 -10.04
C ALA A 182 15.51 6.47 -9.82
N LEU A 183 15.10 7.18 -8.77
CA LEU A 183 15.70 8.46 -8.41
C LEU A 183 17.18 8.32 -8.04
N ALA A 184 17.52 7.32 -7.24
CA ALA A 184 18.89 7.07 -6.81
C ALA A 184 19.82 6.76 -7.99
N ALA A 185 19.36 6.03 -9.01
CA ALA A 185 20.14 5.76 -10.22
C ALA A 185 20.50 7.06 -10.96
N VAL A 186 19.51 7.95 -11.16
CA VAL A 186 19.75 9.25 -11.83
C VAL A 186 20.62 10.16 -10.98
N GLN A 187 20.38 10.25 -9.66
CA GLN A 187 21.20 11.07 -8.76
C GLN A 187 22.66 10.59 -8.73
N SER A 188 22.88 9.28 -8.76
CA SER A 188 24.24 8.72 -8.76
C SER A 188 25.00 9.05 -10.04
N ALA A 189 24.33 9.04 -11.19
CA ALA A 189 24.93 9.44 -12.45
C ALA A 189 25.30 10.94 -12.46
N LEU A 190 24.37 11.81 -12.06
CA LEU A 190 24.63 13.25 -11.96
C LEU A 190 25.78 13.57 -11.00
N ALA A 191 25.86 12.87 -9.87
CA ALA A 191 26.90 13.08 -8.88
C ALA A 191 28.31 12.78 -9.40
N LYS A 192 28.47 11.84 -10.35
CA LYS A 192 29.77 11.58 -11.02
C LYS A 192 30.30 12.81 -11.78
N HIS A 193 29.39 13.66 -12.26
CA HIS A 193 29.69 14.88 -12.99
C HIS A 193 29.68 16.13 -12.08
N GLY A 194 29.65 15.95 -10.76
CA GLY A 194 29.59 17.06 -9.80
C GLY A 194 28.23 17.79 -9.80
N GLU A 195 27.21 17.20 -10.36
CA GLU A 195 25.84 17.74 -10.43
C GLU A 195 24.94 17.14 -9.36
N ARG A 196 23.88 17.88 -9.02
CA ARG A 196 22.90 17.42 -8.03
C ARG A 196 21.49 17.84 -8.40
N LEU A 197 20.50 17.06 -7.96
CA LEU A 197 19.11 17.47 -8.05
C LEU A 197 18.76 18.48 -6.97
N VAL A 198 18.12 19.56 -7.40
CA VAL A 198 17.56 20.59 -6.53
C VAL A 198 16.06 20.60 -6.79
N PHE A 199 15.31 20.45 -5.73
CA PHE A 199 13.86 20.52 -5.79
C PHE A 199 13.42 21.88 -5.29
N PRO A 200 12.66 22.66 -6.10
CA PRO A 200 12.11 23.93 -5.63
C PRO A 200 11.09 23.66 -4.53
N ASP A 201 10.92 24.62 -3.64
CA ASP A 201 9.80 24.56 -2.69
C ASP A 201 8.51 24.44 -3.51
N LEU A 202 7.91 23.26 -3.48
CA LEU A 202 6.54 23.11 -3.98
C LEU A 202 5.71 24.12 -3.21
N LYS A 203 4.89 24.91 -3.90
CA LYS A 203 4.08 25.97 -3.29
C LYS A 203 3.48 25.42 -1.99
N ASN A 204 4.03 25.90 -0.89
CA ASN A 204 3.59 25.48 0.44
C ASN A 204 2.30 26.28 0.71
N ASP A 205 1.15 25.66 0.45
CA ASP A 205 -0.16 26.20 0.83
C ASP A 205 -0.40 26.13 2.35
N GLY A 206 0.67 25.83 3.13
CA GLY A 206 0.62 25.63 4.58
C GLY A 206 0.06 24.28 4.98
N ALA A 207 -0.38 23.45 4.05
CA ALA A 207 -0.92 22.13 4.37
C ALA A 207 0.20 21.18 4.73
N LEU A 208 0.13 20.64 5.93
CA LEU A 208 0.96 19.51 6.36
C LEU A 208 0.41 18.22 5.76
N LEU A 209 1.30 17.33 5.37
CA LEU A 209 0.98 16.00 4.86
C LEU A 209 1.43 14.95 5.87
N THR A 210 0.73 13.82 5.86
CA THR A 210 1.20 12.57 6.46
C THR A 210 1.33 11.52 5.38
N GLN A 211 2.22 10.54 5.56
CA GLN A 211 2.33 9.44 4.60
C GLN A 211 1.03 8.63 4.54
N ARG A 212 0.32 8.47 5.67
CA ARG A 212 -1.01 7.83 5.69
C ARG A 212 -2.01 8.58 4.79
N ARG A 213 -2.08 9.90 4.87
CA ARG A 213 -2.98 10.69 4.03
C ARG A 213 -2.67 10.52 2.55
N MET A 214 -1.38 10.51 2.19
CA MET A 214 -0.95 10.23 0.82
C MET A 214 -1.37 8.83 0.35
N ILE A 215 -1.25 7.82 1.21
CA ILE A 215 -1.69 6.46 0.95
C ILE A 215 -3.20 6.40 0.70
N HIS A 216 -4.00 7.06 1.54
CA HIS A 216 -5.47 7.09 1.43
C HIS A 216 -5.97 7.68 0.10
N GLU A 217 -5.23 8.58 -0.53
CA GLU A 217 -5.62 9.11 -1.86
C GLU A 217 -5.73 8.00 -2.91
N PHE A 218 -4.96 6.93 -2.76
CA PHE A 218 -4.95 5.79 -3.68
C PHE A 218 -5.89 4.65 -3.25
N THR A 219 -6.23 4.57 -1.97
CA THR A 219 -7.02 3.46 -1.41
C THR A 219 -8.49 3.80 -1.21
N ALA A 220 -8.88 5.08 -1.34
CA ALA A 220 -10.24 5.58 -1.09
C ALA A 220 -11.36 4.85 -1.85
N GLN A 221 -11.07 4.23 -2.98
CA GLN A 221 -12.03 3.43 -3.76
C GLN A 221 -12.14 1.97 -3.27
N SER A 222 -11.23 1.54 -2.39
CA SER A 222 -11.12 0.17 -1.86
C SER A 222 -11.21 0.17 -0.33
N PRO A 223 -12.36 0.51 0.29
CA PRO A 223 -12.47 0.82 1.72
C PRO A 223 -12.11 -0.35 2.65
N TRP A 224 -12.26 -1.61 2.21
CA TRP A 224 -11.81 -2.77 2.98
C TRP A 224 -10.30 -2.94 2.96
N TYR A 225 -9.67 -2.65 1.82
CA TYR A 225 -8.22 -2.65 1.71
C TYR A 225 -7.62 -1.51 2.55
N GLU A 226 -8.16 -0.29 2.43
CA GLU A 226 -7.76 0.86 3.24
C GLU A 226 -7.86 0.56 4.73
N PHE A 227 -9.00 -0.01 5.17
CA PHE A 227 -9.19 -0.42 6.55
C PHE A 227 -8.15 -1.45 7.01
N GLY A 228 -7.92 -2.51 6.21
CA GLY A 228 -6.91 -3.53 6.51
C GLY A 228 -5.51 -2.93 6.63
N GLN A 229 -5.14 -2.03 5.73
CA GLN A 229 -3.87 -1.32 5.78
C GLN A 229 -3.76 -0.41 7.00
N ASP A 230 -4.82 0.33 7.35
CA ASP A 230 -4.86 1.19 8.53
C ASP A 230 -4.65 0.42 9.84
N LEU A 231 -5.09 -0.83 9.90
CA LEU A 231 -4.83 -1.68 11.06
C LEU A 231 -3.33 -1.98 11.23
N LEU A 232 -2.62 -2.13 10.10
CA LEU A 232 -1.21 -2.51 10.10
C LEU A 232 -0.27 -1.32 10.33
N LEU A 233 -0.63 -0.14 9.83
CA LEU A 233 0.20 1.05 9.89
C LEU A 233 0.19 1.68 11.29
N GLY A 234 1.36 1.82 11.88
CA GLY A 234 1.58 2.49 13.16
C GLY A 234 1.65 4.02 13.05
N PRO A 235 2.01 4.71 14.15
CA PRO A 235 2.05 6.17 14.21
C PRO A 235 3.20 6.82 13.40
N GLU A 236 4.17 6.05 12.90
CA GLU A 236 5.28 6.58 12.12
C GLU A 236 4.78 7.29 10.86
N VAL A 237 3.76 6.73 10.20
CA VAL A 237 3.18 7.31 8.97
C VAL A 237 2.20 8.46 9.24
N ASP A 238 1.90 8.74 10.51
CA ASP A 238 0.99 9.83 10.94
C ASP A 238 1.75 11.13 11.26
N ARG A 239 3.09 11.08 11.25
CA ARG A 239 3.89 12.27 11.47
C ARG A 239 3.69 13.25 10.34
N GLU A 240 3.31 14.47 10.72
CA GLU A 240 3.17 15.56 9.77
C GLU A 240 4.53 16.03 9.26
N PHE A 241 4.59 16.34 8.00
CA PHE A 241 5.78 16.92 7.36
C PHE A 241 5.36 17.98 6.32
N PRO A 242 6.22 19.00 6.10
CA PRO A 242 5.95 19.99 5.07
C PRO A 242 6.09 19.38 3.67
N ARG A 243 5.34 19.88 2.70
CA ARG A 243 5.38 19.42 1.30
C ARG A 243 6.75 19.55 0.61
N LYS A 244 7.70 20.18 1.24
CA LYS A 244 9.11 20.26 0.79
C LYS A 244 9.98 19.10 1.28
N ASP A 245 9.49 18.23 2.15
CA ASP A 245 10.22 17.05 2.64
C ASP A 245 10.13 15.92 1.61
N LEU A 246 10.92 16.06 0.57
CA LEU A 246 10.92 15.25 -0.63
C LEU A 246 11.17 13.76 -0.38
N PRO A 247 12.12 13.33 0.49
CA PRO A 247 12.30 11.92 0.79
C PRO A 247 11.03 11.25 1.28
N LYS A 248 10.18 11.96 2.01
CA LYS A 248 8.91 11.44 2.51
C LYS A 248 7.78 11.42 1.48
N MET A 249 7.88 12.21 0.41
CA MET A 249 6.89 12.24 -0.68
C MET A 249 7.25 11.29 -1.81
N ASN A 250 8.54 11.06 -2.05
CA ASN A 250 9.05 10.38 -3.23
C ASN A 250 8.83 8.84 -3.23
N PHE A 251 8.10 8.30 -2.27
CA PHE A 251 7.82 6.86 -2.26
C PHE A 251 6.65 6.46 -3.16
N LEU A 252 5.81 7.41 -3.58
CA LEU A 252 4.67 7.19 -4.46
C LEU A 252 4.92 7.71 -5.87
N PRO A 253 4.66 6.91 -6.92
CA PRO A 253 4.96 7.24 -8.31
C PRO A 253 4.40 8.58 -8.79
N ILE A 254 3.14 8.86 -8.50
CA ILE A 254 2.46 10.11 -8.92
C ILE A 254 3.10 11.34 -8.25
N TYR A 255 3.42 11.26 -6.96
CA TYR A 255 4.09 12.34 -6.26
C TYR A 255 5.53 12.53 -6.77
N ALA A 256 6.24 11.44 -7.02
CA ALA A 256 7.57 11.49 -7.62
C ALA A 256 7.53 12.13 -9.00
N LYS A 257 6.57 11.78 -9.86
CA LYS A 257 6.37 12.43 -11.17
C LYS A 257 6.27 13.94 -11.05
N GLN A 258 5.42 14.43 -10.12
CA GLN A 258 5.25 15.86 -9.89
C GLN A 258 6.53 16.54 -9.42
N MET A 259 7.27 15.87 -8.53
CA MET A 259 8.53 16.37 -8.01
C MET A 259 9.61 16.44 -9.09
N TRP A 260 9.74 15.41 -9.92
CA TRP A 260 10.71 15.36 -11.01
C TRP A 260 10.41 16.43 -12.06
N GLN A 261 9.12 16.68 -12.35
CA GLN A 261 8.71 17.77 -13.23
C GLN A 261 9.18 19.15 -12.74
N ALA A 262 9.19 19.34 -11.43
CA ALA A 262 9.63 20.59 -10.81
C ALA A 262 11.14 20.63 -10.54
N ALA A 263 11.82 19.48 -10.57
CA ALA A 263 13.23 19.37 -10.23
C ALA A 263 14.16 20.09 -11.22
N LYS A 264 15.26 20.58 -10.69
CA LYS A 264 16.35 21.15 -11.48
C LYS A 264 17.65 20.42 -11.18
N VAL A 265 18.50 20.34 -12.18
CA VAL A 265 19.88 19.90 -12.06
C VAL A 265 20.74 21.11 -11.81
N GLN A 266 21.50 21.11 -10.74
CA GLN A 266 22.48 22.14 -10.43
C GLN A 266 23.89 21.62 -10.74
N SER A 267 24.57 22.29 -11.63
CA SER A 267 25.98 22.02 -11.96
C SER A 267 26.92 22.57 -10.91
N ALA A 268 28.21 22.16 -10.96
CA ALA A 268 29.25 22.58 -10.03
C ALA A 268 29.47 24.09 -10.01
N ASP A 269 29.24 24.78 -11.13
CA ASP A 269 29.33 26.25 -11.26
C ASP A 269 28.03 26.95 -10.77
N GLY A 270 27.07 26.23 -10.24
CA GLY A 270 25.81 26.73 -9.68
C GLY A 270 24.71 27.00 -10.70
N LYS A 271 24.91 26.74 -11.99
CA LYS A 271 23.87 26.89 -13.02
C LYS A 271 22.77 25.86 -12.81
N LEU A 272 21.55 26.23 -13.14
CA LEU A 272 20.36 25.40 -13.01
C LEU A 272 19.76 25.10 -14.40
N ARG A 273 19.51 23.82 -14.69
CA ARG A 273 18.71 23.39 -15.83
C ARG A 273 17.50 22.57 -15.34
N SER A 274 16.40 22.55 -16.10
CA SER A 274 15.27 21.68 -15.77
C SER A 274 15.65 20.21 -15.90
N LEU A 275 15.21 19.36 -14.99
CA LEU A 275 15.47 17.92 -15.08
C LEU A 275 14.62 17.29 -16.20
N VAL A 276 13.35 17.72 -16.37
CA VAL A 276 12.42 17.19 -17.36
C VAL A 276 12.29 18.17 -18.53
N VAL A 277 12.42 17.68 -19.75
CA VAL A 277 12.25 18.47 -20.99
C VAL A 277 10.95 18.16 -21.70
N VAL A 278 10.45 16.93 -21.62
CA VAL A 278 9.19 16.50 -22.22
C VAL A 278 8.42 15.65 -21.23
N ASP A 279 7.14 15.90 -21.08
CA ASP A 279 6.18 15.05 -20.34
C ASP A 279 5.05 14.70 -21.29
N SER A 280 4.98 13.45 -21.71
CA SER A 280 4.00 12.99 -22.69
C SER A 280 3.45 11.61 -22.33
N PRO A 281 2.19 11.32 -22.71
CA PRO A 281 1.65 9.98 -22.53
C PRO A 281 2.34 8.99 -23.48
N LEU A 282 2.88 7.93 -22.92
CA LEU A 282 3.31 6.75 -23.69
C LEU A 282 2.10 5.85 -24.00
N ILE A 283 1.21 5.69 -23.00
CA ILE A 283 -0.12 5.10 -23.14
C ILE A 283 -1.12 6.17 -22.71
N PRO A 284 -1.99 6.67 -23.61
CA PRO A 284 -2.97 7.68 -23.26
C PRO A 284 -4.00 7.16 -22.26
N PHE A 285 -4.59 8.07 -21.52
CA PHE A 285 -5.68 7.74 -20.61
C PHE A 285 -6.87 7.18 -21.40
N SER A 286 -7.24 5.96 -21.09
CA SER A 286 -8.53 5.39 -21.45
C SER A 286 -9.50 5.71 -20.32
N SER A 287 -10.71 6.14 -20.65
CA SER A 287 -11.74 6.44 -19.63
C SER A 287 -12.10 5.18 -18.85
N SER A 288 -11.32 4.85 -17.84
CA SER A 288 -11.63 3.76 -16.93
C SER A 288 -12.92 4.11 -16.20
N THR A 289 -13.88 3.23 -16.24
CA THR A 289 -15.09 3.30 -15.42
C THR A 289 -14.65 3.37 -13.96
N ALA A 290 -14.90 4.49 -13.31
CA ALA A 290 -14.60 4.67 -11.89
C ALA A 290 -15.12 3.48 -11.10
N ALA A 291 -14.24 2.81 -10.37
CA ALA A 291 -14.60 1.65 -9.57
C ALA A 291 -15.74 2.05 -8.62
N ARG A 292 -16.85 1.33 -8.69
CA ARG A 292 -18.00 1.56 -7.80
C ARG A 292 -17.60 1.17 -6.39
N ARG A 293 -17.69 2.09 -5.44
CA ARG A 293 -17.51 1.77 -4.02
C ARG A 293 -18.47 0.66 -3.60
N PRO A 294 -18.01 -0.37 -2.88
CA PRO A 294 -18.89 -1.42 -2.39
C PRO A 294 -19.92 -0.82 -1.41
N PRO A 295 -21.19 -1.26 -1.45
CA PRO A 295 -22.24 -0.73 -0.57
C PRO A 295 -21.96 -1.06 0.91
N LEU A 296 -21.31 -2.18 1.20
CA LEU A 296 -20.92 -2.61 2.54
C LEU A 296 -19.47 -2.19 2.82
N THR A 297 -19.30 -0.99 3.34
CA THR A 297 -17.99 -0.51 3.83
C THR A 297 -17.72 -1.03 5.26
N PRO A 298 -16.45 -1.06 5.72
CA PRO A 298 -16.12 -1.45 7.10
C PRO A 298 -16.95 -0.69 8.15
N GLY A 299 -17.12 0.62 7.97
CA GLY A 299 -17.92 1.44 8.86
C GLY A 299 -19.37 0.96 8.97
N VAL A 300 -20.04 0.72 7.84
CA VAL A 300 -21.43 0.24 7.82
C VAL A 300 -21.53 -1.11 8.53
N VAL A 301 -20.63 -2.04 8.23
CA VAL A 301 -20.64 -3.38 8.83
C VAL A 301 -20.41 -3.32 10.35
N PHE A 302 -19.43 -2.54 10.80
CA PHE A 302 -19.10 -2.51 12.23
C PHE A 302 -20.08 -1.70 13.07
N TRP A 303 -20.72 -0.67 12.52
CA TRP A 303 -21.85 -0.03 13.20
C TRP A 303 -23.06 -0.97 13.29
N GLY A 304 -23.35 -1.76 12.26
CA GLY A 304 -24.36 -2.81 12.33
C GLY A 304 -24.04 -3.85 13.41
N LEU A 305 -22.76 -4.25 13.52
CA LEU A 305 -22.29 -5.17 14.55
C LEU A 305 -22.44 -4.58 15.96
N PHE A 306 -22.17 -3.28 16.13
CA PHE A 306 -22.37 -2.58 17.41
C PHE A 306 -23.87 -2.56 17.81
N VAL A 307 -24.75 -2.23 16.88
CA VAL A 307 -26.20 -2.26 17.13
C VAL A 307 -26.65 -3.66 17.55
N LEU A 308 -26.18 -4.69 16.84
CA LEU A 308 -26.45 -6.09 17.22
C LEU A 308 -25.96 -6.41 18.63
N ALA A 309 -24.72 -6.03 18.96
CA ALA A 309 -24.15 -6.22 20.30
C ALA A 309 -24.98 -5.53 21.39
N ALA A 310 -25.42 -4.30 21.13
CA ALA A 310 -26.28 -3.55 22.06
C ALA A 310 -27.64 -4.23 22.28
N LEU A 311 -28.27 -4.66 21.19
CA LEU A 311 -29.57 -5.39 21.27
C LEU A 311 -29.43 -6.71 22.02
N LEU A 312 -28.39 -7.50 21.75
CA LEU A 312 -28.12 -8.75 22.46
C LEU A 312 -27.83 -8.50 23.95
N THR A 313 -27.06 -7.46 24.28
CA THR A 313 -26.76 -7.11 25.68
C THR A 313 -28.02 -6.66 26.43
N LEU A 314 -28.88 -5.83 25.80
CA LEU A 314 -30.18 -5.45 26.37
C LEU A 314 -31.11 -6.64 26.55
N GLY A 315 -31.14 -7.55 25.59
CA GLY A 315 -31.91 -8.80 25.68
C GLY A 315 -31.42 -9.69 26.82
N GLU A 316 -30.10 -9.85 26.97
CA GLU A 316 -29.50 -10.58 28.09
C GLU A 316 -29.91 -9.94 29.42
N GLN A 317 -29.76 -8.60 29.58
CA GLN A 317 -30.14 -7.87 30.78
C GLN A 317 -31.62 -8.12 31.15
N ARG A 318 -32.52 -7.95 30.20
CA ARG A 318 -33.97 -8.19 30.44
C ARG A 318 -34.27 -9.64 30.75
N SER A 319 -33.48 -10.59 30.23
CA SER A 319 -33.70 -12.02 30.46
C SER A 319 -33.39 -12.43 31.92
N LEU A 320 -32.57 -11.64 32.65
CA LEU A 320 -32.25 -11.94 34.06
C LEU A 320 -33.49 -11.92 34.97
N GLU A 321 -34.51 -11.19 34.56
CA GLU A 321 -35.82 -11.09 35.30
C GLU A 321 -36.82 -12.14 34.84
N ARG A 322 -36.45 -13.01 33.87
CA ARG A 322 -37.37 -13.97 33.25
C ARG A 322 -37.05 -15.42 33.63
N THR A 323 -37.82 -16.34 33.04
CA THR A 323 -37.70 -17.79 33.28
C THR A 323 -36.31 -18.32 32.92
N GLN A 324 -35.91 -19.45 33.51
CA GLN A 324 -34.60 -20.07 33.27
C GLN A 324 -34.38 -20.46 31.80
N VAL A 325 -35.42 -20.87 31.10
CA VAL A 325 -35.36 -21.23 29.66
C VAL A 325 -34.98 -19.99 28.83
N THR A 326 -35.65 -18.85 29.07
CA THR A 326 -35.36 -17.59 28.37
C THR A 326 -33.90 -17.10 28.66
N ARG A 327 -33.46 -17.24 29.92
CA ARG A 327 -32.05 -16.92 30.28
C ARG A 327 -31.07 -17.80 29.53
N SER A 328 -31.31 -19.07 29.37
CA SER A 328 -30.44 -20.01 28.66
C SER A 328 -30.32 -19.67 27.18
N ALA A 329 -31.46 -19.36 26.51
CA ALA A 329 -31.45 -18.96 25.11
C ALA A 329 -30.59 -17.68 24.87
N TRP A 330 -30.78 -16.63 25.67
CA TRP A 330 -29.99 -15.40 25.54
C TRP A 330 -28.50 -15.62 25.83
N ARG A 331 -28.18 -16.51 26.78
CA ARG A 331 -26.76 -16.86 27.04
C ARG A 331 -26.09 -17.53 25.85
N ILE A 332 -26.83 -18.37 25.10
CA ILE A 332 -26.30 -18.99 23.88
C ILE A 332 -26.04 -17.91 22.82
N TRP A 333 -27.00 -17.05 22.55
CA TRP A 333 -26.85 -16.03 21.51
C TRP A 333 -25.72 -15.06 21.80
N ILE A 334 -25.67 -14.50 23.01
CA ILE A 334 -24.62 -13.57 23.39
C ILE A 334 -23.24 -14.26 23.51
N GLY A 335 -23.23 -15.50 24.01
CA GLY A 335 -21.99 -16.29 24.09
C GLY A 335 -21.43 -16.61 22.71
N THR A 336 -22.29 -16.90 21.73
CA THR A 336 -21.86 -17.07 20.33
C THR A 336 -21.30 -15.77 19.76
N PHE A 337 -22.01 -14.65 19.98
CA PHE A 337 -21.55 -13.34 19.55
C PHE A 337 -20.19 -12.99 20.16
N ASP A 338 -20.07 -13.07 21.47
CA ASP A 338 -18.82 -12.77 22.20
C ASP A 338 -17.68 -13.65 21.71
N THR A 339 -17.93 -14.94 21.50
CA THR A 339 -16.94 -15.89 21.00
C THR A 339 -16.43 -15.48 19.62
N LEU A 340 -17.32 -15.20 18.69
CA LEU A 340 -16.93 -14.79 17.33
C LEU A 340 -16.23 -13.45 17.33
N PHE A 341 -16.69 -12.48 18.11
CA PHE A 341 -16.09 -11.17 18.23
C PHE A 341 -14.67 -11.23 18.82
N PHE A 342 -14.50 -11.91 19.95
CA PHE A 342 -13.19 -12.01 20.61
C PHE A 342 -12.23 -12.93 19.85
N LEU A 343 -12.73 -13.96 19.16
CA LEU A 343 -11.90 -14.76 18.27
C LEU A 343 -11.35 -13.91 17.13
N SER A 344 -12.21 -13.16 16.44
CA SER A 344 -11.80 -12.33 15.31
C SER A 344 -10.83 -11.22 15.74
N THR A 345 -11.18 -10.47 16.79
CA THR A 345 -10.33 -9.38 17.30
C THR A 345 -9.03 -9.89 17.92
N GLY A 346 -9.06 -11.05 18.59
CA GLY A 346 -7.87 -11.69 19.14
C GLY A 346 -6.92 -12.21 18.06
N LEU A 347 -7.43 -12.80 16.98
CA LEU A 347 -6.60 -13.23 15.85
C LEU A 347 -5.93 -12.04 15.14
N VAL A 348 -6.67 -10.95 14.91
CA VAL A 348 -6.07 -9.71 14.42
C VAL A 348 -4.98 -9.21 15.38
N GLY A 349 -5.23 -9.29 16.70
CA GLY A 349 -4.24 -8.94 17.73
C GLY A 349 -2.98 -9.79 17.67
N VAL A 350 -3.08 -11.08 17.38
CA VAL A 350 -1.89 -11.95 17.15
C VAL A 350 -1.10 -11.44 15.96
N VAL A 351 -1.75 -11.15 14.83
CA VAL A 351 -1.08 -10.62 13.64
C VAL A 351 -0.38 -9.29 13.96
N LEU A 352 -1.07 -8.35 14.61
CA LEU A 352 -0.48 -7.06 14.99
C LEU A 352 0.69 -7.22 15.96
N THR A 353 0.60 -8.15 16.92
CA THR A 353 1.71 -8.43 17.86
C THR A 353 2.93 -8.99 17.14
N LEU A 354 2.72 -9.89 16.17
CA LEU A 354 3.81 -10.43 15.35
C LEU A 354 4.45 -9.33 14.50
N LEU A 355 3.65 -8.44 13.92
CA LEU A 355 4.15 -7.31 13.14
C LEU A 355 4.97 -6.35 14.01
N VAL A 356 4.44 -5.92 15.14
CA VAL A 356 5.14 -5.01 16.05
C VAL A 356 6.42 -5.62 16.60
N GLY A 357 6.44 -6.94 16.88
CA GLY A 357 7.58 -7.60 17.51
C GLY A 357 8.67 -8.09 16.54
N TRP A 358 8.31 -8.45 15.32
CA TRP A 358 9.24 -9.15 14.39
C TRP A 358 9.28 -8.60 12.97
N SER A 359 8.40 -7.66 12.60
CA SER A 359 8.43 -7.10 11.26
C SER A 359 9.57 -6.08 11.09
N GLU A 360 10.23 -6.14 9.94
CA GLU A 360 11.23 -5.17 9.52
C GLU A 360 10.62 -3.93 8.83
N HIS A 361 9.29 -3.89 8.69
CA HIS A 361 8.61 -2.72 8.14
C HIS A 361 8.62 -1.56 9.14
N PRO A 362 9.28 -0.43 8.85
CA PRO A 362 9.34 0.70 9.78
C PRO A 362 7.97 1.31 10.07
N ALA A 363 7.03 1.19 9.12
CA ALA A 363 5.68 1.73 9.24
C ALA A 363 4.77 0.97 10.20
N VAL A 364 5.15 -0.24 10.67
CA VAL A 364 4.31 -1.10 11.52
C VAL A 364 4.83 -1.22 12.95
N GLY A 365 5.74 -0.36 13.39
CA GLY A 365 6.30 -0.34 14.74
C GLY A 365 5.24 -0.32 15.85
N THR A 366 5.39 0.49 16.87
CA THR A 366 4.37 0.62 17.93
C THR A 366 2.97 0.82 17.33
N ASN A 367 2.00 -0.02 17.73
CA ASN A 367 0.63 0.09 17.23
C ASN A 367 -0.36 0.09 18.41
N TRP A 368 -0.98 1.25 18.65
CA TRP A 368 -1.93 1.46 19.74
C TRP A 368 -3.26 0.72 19.55
N LEU A 369 -3.54 0.19 18.33
CA LEU A 369 -4.69 -0.68 18.11
C LEU A 369 -4.59 -2.01 18.85
N LEU A 370 -3.42 -2.38 19.42
CA LEU A 370 -3.29 -3.52 20.31
C LEU A 370 -4.14 -3.40 21.58
N GLY A 371 -4.59 -2.21 21.95
CA GLY A 371 -5.60 -2.04 22.99
C GLY A 371 -6.97 -2.61 22.60
N LEU A 372 -7.36 -2.42 21.33
CA LEU A 372 -8.61 -2.93 20.78
C LEU A 372 -8.47 -4.39 20.31
N PHE A 373 -7.40 -4.68 19.58
CA PHE A 373 -7.09 -6.01 19.02
C PHE A 373 -5.98 -6.67 19.86
N CYS A 374 -6.36 -7.27 20.99
CA CYS A 374 -5.40 -7.87 21.91
C CYS A 374 -5.42 -9.40 21.80
N PRO A 375 -4.26 -10.07 21.69
CA PRO A 375 -4.22 -11.54 21.66
C PRO A 375 -4.82 -12.18 22.91
N LEU A 376 -4.86 -11.45 24.03
CA LEU A 376 -5.47 -11.93 25.28
C LEU A 376 -6.98 -12.19 25.16
N TRP A 377 -7.65 -11.66 24.13
CA TRP A 377 -9.06 -12.00 23.87
C TRP A 377 -9.26 -13.48 23.55
N LEU A 378 -8.24 -14.16 23.02
CA LEU A 378 -8.28 -15.60 22.82
C LEU A 378 -8.30 -16.37 24.15
N LEU A 379 -7.57 -15.87 25.16
CA LEU A 379 -7.61 -16.43 26.51
C LEU A 379 -8.98 -16.21 27.18
N TYR A 380 -9.63 -15.08 26.90
CA TYR A 380 -10.99 -14.83 27.36
C TYR A 380 -11.95 -15.94 26.91
N ILE A 381 -11.87 -16.36 25.65
CA ILE A 381 -12.69 -17.44 25.11
C ILE A 381 -12.41 -18.75 25.86
N ILE A 382 -11.15 -19.07 26.09
CA ILE A 382 -10.74 -20.27 26.83
C ILE A 382 -11.31 -20.22 28.26
N CYS A 383 -11.16 -19.11 28.95
CA CYS A 383 -11.73 -18.92 30.29
C CYS A 383 -13.26 -18.96 30.29
N TYR A 384 -13.92 -18.51 29.22
CA TYR A 384 -15.38 -18.59 29.09
C TYR A 384 -15.90 -20.03 28.97
N PHE A 385 -15.16 -20.92 28.31
CA PHE A 385 -15.56 -22.32 28.08
C PHE A 385 -15.07 -23.31 29.15
N ILE A 386 -13.88 -23.08 29.75
CA ILE A 386 -13.21 -24.09 30.61
C ILE A 386 -13.70 -24.12 32.07
N ALA A 387 -14.60 -23.32 32.49
CA ALA A 387 -15.09 -23.24 33.86
C ALA A 387 -14.78 -21.93 34.56
N LEU A 388 -15.51 -21.14 34.25
CA LEU A 388 -15.71 -19.83 34.80
C LEU A 388 -15.89 -19.85 36.33
N ARG A 389 -14.79 -19.93 37.06
CA ARG A 389 -14.79 -19.50 38.45
C ARG A 389 -15.10 -18.02 38.49
N ARG A 390 -15.95 -17.57 39.42
CA ARG A 390 -16.40 -16.15 39.55
C ARG A 390 -15.26 -15.15 39.41
N SER A 391 -14.09 -15.42 40.04
CA SER A 391 -12.92 -14.54 40.06
C SER A 391 -12.29 -14.29 38.69
N THR A 392 -12.34 -15.25 37.76
CA THR A 392 -11.75 -15.06 36.43
C THR A 392 -12.57 -14.17 35.51
N ARG A 393 -13.89 -14.08 35.74
CA ARG A 393 -14.78 -13.15 35.01
C ARG A 393 -14.47 -11.70 35.30
N ASP A 394 -14.16 -11.37 36.56
CA ASP A 394 -13.85 -10.00 36.99
C ASP A 394 -12.58 -9.50 36.30
N TYR A 395 -11.51 -10.33 36.28
CA TYR A 395 -10.26 -9.99 35.59
C TYR A 395 -10.45 -9.85 34.08
N ALA A 396 -11.26 -10.73 33.46
CA ALA A 396 -11.57 -10.63 32.05
C ALA A 396 -12.33 -9.35 31.71
N ALA A 397 -13.33 -8.99 32.51
CA ALA A 397 -14.08 -7.74 32.35
C ALA A 397 -13.18 -6.50 32.47
N TRP A 398 -12.28 -6.48 33.46
CA TRP A 398 -11.29 -5.42 33.62
C TRP A 398 -10.35 -5.33 32.42
N ALA A 399 -9.87 -6.47 31.89
CA ALA A 399 -9.02 -6.47 30.72
C ALA A 399 -9.71 -5.83 29.50
N LEU A 400 -11.00 -6.13 29.26
CA LEU A 400 -11.78 -5.51 28.17
C LEU A 400 -11.92 -3.99 28.38
N ILE A 401 -12.24 -3.54 29.60
CA ILE A 401 -12.37 -2.11 29.91
C ILE A 401 -11.03 -1.39 29.72
N VAL A 402 -9.93 -1.97 30.22
CA VAL A 402 -8.57 -1.41 30.05
C VAL A 402 -8.18 -1.36 28.58
N GLY A 403 -8.46 -2.40 27.80
CA GLY A 403 -8.20 -2.40 26.37
C GLY A 403 -8.95 -1.29 25.62
N ALA A 404 -10.25 -1.12 25.93
CA ALA A 404 -11.02 0.02 25.42
C ALA A 404 -10.48 1.38 25.87
N ALA A 405 -10.06 1.50 27.15
CA ALA A 405 -9.48 2.72 27.69
C ALA A 405 -8.16 3.08 26.97
N ILE A 406 -7.28 2.11 26.70
CA ILE A 406 -6.05 2.31 25.93
C ILE A 406 -6.39 2.89 24.55
N TYR A 407 -7.36 2.30 23.84
CA TYR A 407 -7.81 2.80 22.55
C TYR A 407 -8.28 4.26 22.63
N PHE A 408 -9.20 4.59 23.56
CA PHE A 408 -9.76 5.94 23.68
C PHE A 408 -8.73 6.97 24.14
N VAL A 409 -7.81 6.61 25.03
CA VAL A 409 -6.72 7.48 25.47
C VAL A 409 -5.76 7.77 24.31
N ALA A 410 -5.36 6.72 23.56
CA ALA A 410 -4.48 6.89 22.41
C ALA A 410 -5.13 7.75 21.31
N TRP A 411 -6.43 7.56 21.06
CA TRP A 411 -7.20 8.36 20.14
C TRP A 411 -7.30 9.83 20.56
N ALA A 412 -7.68 10.08 21.82
CA ALA A 412 -7.83 11.44 22.36
C ALA A 412 -6.50 12.19 22.46
N ALA A 413 -5.41 11.48 22.74
CA ALA A 413 -4.06 12.05 22.80
C ALA A 413 -3.40 12.21 21.42
N GLY A 414 -4.06 11.78 20.34
CA GLY A 414 -3.50 11.86 18.97
C GLY A 414 -2.24 11.03 18.77
N LEU A 415 -2.07 9.93 19.54
CA LEU A 415 -0.86 9.10 19.46
C LEU A 415 -0.74 8.33 18.16
N GLN A 416 -1.86 8.02 17.52
CA GLN A 416 -1.97 7.34 16.23
C GLN A 416 -3.30 7.71 15.60
N TRP A 417 -3.34 7.84 14.30
CA TRP A 417 -4.59 7.97 13.57
C TRP A 417 -5.29 6.60 13.48
N PHE A 418 -6.56 6.56 13.84
CA PHE A 418 -7.37 5.34 13.76
C PHE A 418 -8.47 5.50 12.71
N SER A 419 -8.67 4.45 11.89
CA SER A 419 -9.82 4.41 10.99
C SER A 419 -11.12 4.60 11.78
N PRO A 420 -12.03 5.50 11.35
CA PRO A 420 -13.33 5.70 12.01
C PRO A 420 -14.14 4.40 12.16
N ALA A 421 -13.87 3.42 11.31
CA ALA A 421 -14.50 2.10 11.37
C ALA A 421 -14.09 1.28 12.62
N THR A 422 -13.01 1.62 13.32
CA THR A 422 -12.61 0.94 14.56
C THR A 422 -13.42 1.40 15.78
N LEU A 423 -14.02 2.58 15.74
CA LEU A 423 -14.80 3.14 16.86
C LEU A 423 -15.94 2.21 17.34
N PRO A 424 -16.84 1.71 16.47
CA PRO A 424 -17.89 0.79 16.90
C PRO A 424 -17.35 -0.50 17.52
N LEU A 425 -16.18 -1.00 17.08
CA LEU A 425 -15.53 -2.17 17.70
C LEU A 425 -15.04 -1.86 19.12
N ALA A 426 -14.45 -0.69 19.34
CA ALA A 426 -14.04 -0.25 20.68
C ALA A 426 -15.23 -0.04 21.61
N LEU A 427 -16.35 0.46 21.08
CA LEU A 427 -17.61 0.59 21.82
C LEU A 427 -18.19 -0.78 22.21
N ILE A 428 -18.10 -1.80 21.33
CA ILE A 428 -18.50 -3.17 21.67
C ILE A 428 -17.65 -3.70 22.82
N LEU A 429 -16.32 -3.51 22.75
CA LEU A 429 -15.38 -3.95 23.77
C LEU A 429 -15.74 -3.34 25.15
N LEU A 430 -15.98 -2.03 25.16
CA LEU A 430 -16.37 -1.31 26.38
C LEU A 430 -17.75 -1.76 26.92
N LEU A 431 -18.75 -1.84 26.05
CA LEU A 431 -20.10 -2.27 26.40
C LEU A 431 -20.10 -3.66 27.06
N ARG A 432 -19.42 -4.61 26.42
CA ARG A 432 -19.32 -5.98 26.94
C ARG A 432 -18.53 -6.05 28.23
N GLY A 433 -17.39 -5.34 28.32
CA GLY A 433 -16.60 -5.25 29.52
C GLY A 433 -17.38 -4.71 30.73
N VAL A 434 -18.07 -3.59 30.56
CA VAL A 434 -18.91 -2.98 31.61
C VAL A 434 -20.07 -3.88 32.02
N PHE A 435 -20.75 -4.52 31.05
CA PHE A 435 -21.88 -5.40 31.36
C PHE A 435 -21.43 -6.64 32.12
N ILE A 436 -20.35 -7.30 31.71
CA ILE A 436 -19.80 -8.49 32.38
C ILE A 436 -19.35 -8.13 33.80
N PHE A 437 -18.67 -6.98 33.96
CA PHE A 437 -18.26 -6.50 35.30
C PHE A 437 -19.46 -6.26 36.25
N ARG A 438 -20.48 -5.52 35.78
CA ARG A 438 -21.68 -5.27 36.57
C ARG A 438 -22.37 -6.55 37.04
N ARG A 439 -22.42 -7.53 36.15
CA ARG A 439 -23.02 -8.83 36.43
C ARG A 439 -22.23 -9.60 37.48
N SER A 440 -20.90 -9.59 37.44
CA SER A 440 -20.06 -10.27 38.42
C SER A 440 -20.24 -9.68 39.81
N VAL A 441 -20.35 -8.34 39.93
CA VAL A 441 -20.60 -7.63 41.19
C VAL A 441 -21.97 -7.97 41.76
N VAL A 442 -23.01 -8.08 40.95
CA VAL A 442 -24.35 -8.46 41.41
C VAL A 442 -24.39 -9.90 41.89
N ASP A 443 -23.79 -10.82 41.16
CA ASP A 443 -23.73 -12.25 41.52
C ASP A 443 -22.87 -12.53 42.77
N SER A 444 -22.00 -11.61 43.18
CA SER A 444 -21.13 -11.74 44.36
C SER A 444 -21.75 -11.18 45.67
N ARG A 445 -22.91 -10.48 45.58
CA ARG A 445 -23.59 -10.02 46.81
C ARG A 445 -24.15 -11.23 47.59
N PRO A 446 -23.86 -11.37 48.90
CA PRO A 446 -24.47 -12.43 49.70
C PRO A 446 -25.99 -12.24 49.66
N SER A 447 -26.73 -13.32 49.33
CA SER A 447 -28.16 -13.34 49.56
C SER A 447 -28.38 -13.01 51.04
N CYS A 448 -29.06 -11.91 51.31
CA CYS A 448 -29.58 -11.68 52.67
C CYS A 448 -30.42 -12.91 53.02
N SER A 449 -29.81 -13.84 53.77
CA SER A 449 -30.56 -14.97 54.35
C SER A 449 -31.66 -14.38 55.20
N GLU A 450 -32.88 -14.74 54.89
CA GLU A 450 -34.04 -14.59 55.74
C GLU A 450 -33.62 -14.98 57.16
N THR A 451 -33.58 -14.01 58.04
CA THR A 451 -33.58 -14.29 59.51
C THR A 451 -34.83 -15.10 59.78
N PRO A 452 -34.72 -16.30 60.41
CA PRO A 452 -35.91 -17.00 60.86
C PRO A 452 -36.54 -16.16 61.93
N VAL A 453 -37.76 -15.70 61.71
CA VAL A 453 -38.61 -15.15 62.75
C VAL A 453 -38.93 -16.31 63.69
N GLN A 454 -38.42 -16.23 64.93
CA GLN A 454 -38.87 -17.07 66.04
C GLN A 454 -40.26 -16.66 66.52
#